data_4525bf4c175de4eed4095e6910fae6a3
#
_entry.id   4525bf4c175de4eed4095e6910fae6a3
#
_cell.length_a   1.000
_cell.length_b   1.000
_cell.length_c   1.000
_cell.angle_alpha   90.00
_cell.angle_beta   90.00
_cell.angle_gamma   90.00
#
_symmetry.space_group_name_H-M   'P 1'
#
loop_
_entity.id
_entity.type
_entity.pdbx_description
1 polymer ?
#
loop_
_entity_poly.entity_id
_entity_poly.type
_entity_poly.pdbx_seq_one_letter_code
_entity_poly.pdbx_strand_id
1 'polypeptide(L)'
;MNIASDSVTPSYDATKAENIETIRLSVRQLCEKFGEDYWLDMDRTNGYPTDFVKELTTSGYLGVLIPEEYGGAGLGVLEASAVMEEICRSGAHAGVCHAQMYVMGSVLRHGSDEQKKQYLPKIACGEIRMQSFGVTEPTTGTDTTSLKTTARKEGDKYIVNGQKVWISSCLLYTSDAADDRVS
;
A
#
# COMPACT_ATOMS: atom_id res chain seq x y z
N MET A 1 -24.01 -3.15 -41.30
CA MET A 1 -23.67 -3.75 -40.01
C MET A 1 -23.53 -2.59 -39.03
N ASN A 2 -24.66 -2.28 -38.34
CA ASN A 2 -24.73 -1.14 -37.41
C ASN A 2 -24.16 -1.61 -36.05
N ILE A 3 -23.00 -1.06 -35.69
CA ILE A 3 -22.48 -1.20 -34.31
C ILE A 3 -23.15 -0.07 -33.52
N ALA A 4 -24.20 -0.40 -32.77
CA ALA A 4 -24.76 0.50 -31.78
C ALA A 4 -23.73 0.64 -30.67
N SER A 5 -23.20 1.86 -30.52
CA SER A 5 -22.39 2.24 -29.36
C SER A 5 -23.32 2.39 -28.16
N ASP A 6 -23.43 1.34 -27.35
CA ASP A 6 -23.99 1.48 -26.00
C ASP A 6 -23.04 2.37 -25.20
N SER A 7 -23.35 3.67 -25.17
CA SER A 7 -22.73 4.61 -24.25
C SER A 7 -23.31 4.31 -22.85
N VAL A 8 -22.62 3.45 -22.10
CA VAL A 8 -22.85 3.30 -20.66
C VAL A 8 -22.37 4.61 -20.01
N THR A 9 -23.26 5.56 -19.87
CA THR A 9 -23.05 6.70 -18.97
C THR A 9 -23.09 6.12 -17.55
N PRO A 10 -22.00 6.26 -16.76
CA PRO A 10 -22.03 5.83 -15.37
C PRO A 10 -23.13 6.63 -14.66
N SER A 11 -24.10 5.95 -14.07
CA SER A 11 -25.09 6.64 -13.21
C SER A 11 -24.32 7.24 -12.06
N TYR A 12 -24.43 8.57 -11.90
CA TYR A 12 -23.86 9.29 -10.76
C TYR A 12 -24.60 8.84 -9.50
N ASP A 13 -23.90 8.12 -8.62
CA ASP A 13 -24.39 7.71 -7.33
C ASP A 13 -24.11 8.81 -6.31
N ALA A 14 -25.14 9.59 -5.96
CA ALA A 14 -25.03 10.72 -5.04
C ALA A 14 -24.55 10.29 -3.64
N THR A 15 -24.98 9.13 -3.16
CA THR A 15 -24.56 8.58 -1.86
C THR A 15 -23.06 8.27 -1.86
N LYS A 16 -22.57 7.71 -2.94
CA LYS A 16 -21.14 7.41 -3.11
C LYS A 16 -20.30 8.68 -3.17
N ALA A 17 -20.78 9.71 -3.84
CA ALA A 17 -20.13 11.01 -3.89
C ALA A 17 -20.06 11.69 -2.52
N GLU A 18 -21.14 11.62 -1.73
CA GLU A 18 -21.18 12.15 -0.37
C GLU A 18 -20.21 11.41 0.56
N ASN A 19 -20.13 10.09 0.44
CA ASN A 19 -19.16 9.28 1.19
C ASN A 19 -17.72 9.66 0.86
N ILE A 20 -17.40 9.88 -0.42
CA ILE A 20 -16.06 10.30 -0.86
C ILE A 20 -15.71 11.68 -0.29
N GLU A 21 -16.64 12.63 -0.33
CA GLU A 21 -16.39 13.97 0.22
C GLU A 21 -16.18 13.92 1.74
N THR A 22 -16.91 13.08 2.44
CA THR A 22 -16.73 12.83 3.88
C THR A 22 -15.33 12.27 4.16
N ILE A 23 -14.86 11.32 3.37
CA ILE A 23 -13.49 10.78 3.46
C ILE A 23 -12.47 11.90 3.24
N ARG A 24 -12.63 12.70 2.19
CA ARG A 24 -11.73 13.83 1.88
C ARG A 24 -11.62 14.81 3.04
N LEU A 25 -12.75 15.24 3.59
CA LEU A 25 -12.77 16.17 4.72
C LEU A 25 -12.07 15.59 5.94
N SER A 26 -12.34 14.34 6.27
CA SER A 26 -11.75 13.68 7.43
C SER A 26 -10.24 13.47 7.28
N VAL A 27 -9.77 13.07 6.10
CA VAL A 27 -8.32 12.94 5.82
C VAL A 27 -7.63 14.29 5.88
N ARG A 28 -8.25 15.34 5.34
CA ARG A 28 -7.73 16.72 5.40
C ARG A 28 -7.54 17.18 6.83
N GLN A 29 -8.56 17.02 7.68
CA GLN A 29 -8.50 17.35 9.10
C GLN A 29 -7.41 16.56 9.84
N LEU A 30 -7.21 15.29 9.48
CA LEU A 30 -6.11 14.50 10.02
C LEU A 30 -4.75 15.07 9.61
N CYS A 31 -4.57 15.40 8.33
CA CYS A 31 -3.32 15.95 7.81
C CYS A 31 -2.97 17.31 8.43
N GLU A 32 -3.96 18.14 8.77
CA GLU A 32 -3.76 19.44 9.44
C GLU A 32 -3.05 19.33 10.79
N LYS A 33 -3.08 18.17 11.44
CA LYS A 33 -2.33 17.92 12.68
C LYS A 33 -0.82 17.85 12.47
N PHE A 34 -0.38 17.65 11.23
CA PHE A 34 1.00 17.45 10.82
C PHE A 34 1.42 18.60 9.91
N GLY A 35 1.75 19.74 10.51
CA GLY A 35 2.13 20.95 9.81
C GLY A 35 3.51 20.90 9.17
N GLU A 36 3.93 22.04 8.58
CA GLU A 36 5.18 22.17 7.85
C GLU A 36 6.41 21.79 8.71
N ASP A 37 6.44 22.23 9.98
CA ASP A 37 7.55 21.93 10.88
C ASP A 37 7.76 20.42 11.11
N TYR A 38 6.68 19.65 11.18
CA TYR A 38 6.76 18.20 11.29
C TYR A 38 7.43 17.58 10.06
N TRP A 39 7.05 18.01 8.87
CA TRP A 39 7.62 17.48 7.63
C TRP A 39 9.06 17.94 7.39
N LEU A 40 9.39 19.17 7.76
CA LEU A 40 10.77 19.67 7.73
C LEU A 40 11.69 18.91 8.69
N ASP A 41 11.20 18.53 9.86
CA ASP A 41 11.95 17.70 10.80
C ASP A 41 12.19 16.30 10.25
N MET A 42 11.18 15.68 9.67
CA MET A 42 11.31 14.38 9.00
C MET A 42 12.35 14.43 7.86
N ASP A 43 12.37 15.48 7.07
CA ASP A 43 13.34 15.67 5.99
C ASP A 43 14.77 15.84 6.55
N ARG A 44 14.96 16.72 7.54
CA ARG A 44 16.27 16.98 8.15
C ARG A 44 16.88 15.76 8.83
N THR A 45 16.06 14.95 9.45
CA THR A 45 16.49 13.77 10.22
C THR A 45 16.52 12.51 9.39
N ASN A 46 16.09 12.54 8.11
CA ASN A 46 15.77 11.37 7.30
C ASN A 46 14.83 10.41 8.06
N GLY A 47 13.89 10.98 8.80
CA GLY A 47 13.00 10.27 9.70
C GLY A 47 11.85 9.59 8.96
N TYR A 48 11.31 8.54 9.58
CA TYR A 48 10.06 7.94 9.14
C TYR A 48 8.89 8.61 9.88
N PRO A 49 7.81 9.03 9.21
CA PRO A 49 6.71 9.76 9.82
C PRO A 49 5.79 8.82 10.64
N THR A 50 6.31 8.27 11.71
CA THR A 50 5.65 7.23 12.53
C THR A 50 4.29 7.68 13.05
N ASP A 51 4.19 8.90 13.58
CA ASP A 51 2.96 9.40 14.19
C ASP A 51 1.89 9.63 13.14
N PHE A 52 2.25 10.18 11.98
CA PHE A 52 1.35 10.36 10.85
C PHE A 52 0.80 9.02 10.35
N VAL A 53 1.68 8.04 10.15
CA VAL A 53 1.28 6.70 9.70
C VAL A 53 0.41 5.98 10.74
N LYS A 54 0.71 6.19 12.02
CA LYS A 54 -0.09 5.64 13.12
C LYS A 54 -1.49 6.24 13.14
N GLU A 55 -1.63 7.56 13.00
CA GLU A 55 -2.95 8.23 12.93
C GLU A 55 -3.77 7.74 11.73
N LEU A 56 -3.18 7.65 10.55
CA LEU A 56 -3.85 7.11 9.36
C LEU A 56 -4.30 5.65 9.56
N THR A 57 -3.47 4.85 10.23
CA THR A 57 -3.80 3.45 10.53
C THR A 57 -4.95 3.35 11.51
N THR A 58 -4.88 4.09 12.63
CA THR A 58 -5.90 4.08 13.67
C THR A 58 -7.25 4.59 13.15
N SER A 59 -7.23 5.52 12.20
CA SER A 59 -8.41 6.03 11.51
C SER A 59 -8.91 5.11 10.39
N GLY A 60 -8.26 3.95 10.15
CA GLY A 60 -8.67 2.95 9.16
C GLY A 60 -8.27 3.25 7.72
N TYR A 61 -7.66 4.40 7.42
CA TYR A 61 -7.36 4.81 6.04
C TYR A 61 -6.34 3.92 5.34
N LEU A 62 -5.40 3.32 6.06
CA LEU A 62 -4.44 2.39 5.45
C LEU A 62 -5.01 0.98 5.24
N GLY A 63 -6.15 0.68 5.85
CA GLY A 63 -6.91 -0.56 5.67
C GLY A 63 -8.15 -0.40 4.79
N VAL A 64 -8.31 0.72 4.10
CA VAL A 64 -9.51 1.08 3.33
C VAL A 64 -9.94 0.01 2.31
N LEU A 65 -8.98 -0.65 1.67
CA LEU A 65 -9.20 -1.70 0.68
C LEU A 65 -9.36 -3.10 1.29
N ILE A 66 -9.07 -3.27 2.57
CA ILE A 66 -9.18 -4.57 3.24
C ILE A 66 -10.65 -4.84 3.53
N PRO A 67 -11.20 -6.03 3.18
CA PRO A 67 -12.55 -6.41 3.52
C PRO A 67 -12.84 -6.32 5.03
N GLU A 68 -14.09 -6.03 5.38
CA GLU A 68 -14.53 -5.91 6.78
C GLU A 68 -14.28 -7.17 7.59
N GLU A 69 -14.40 -8.34 6.98
CA GLU A 69 -14.11 -9.64 7.60
C GLU A 69 -12.66 -9.78 8.10
N TYR A 70 -11.74 -8.96 7.57
CA TYR A 70 -10.34 -8.88 8.00
C TYR A 70 -10.03 -7.58 8.77
N GLY A 71 -11.05 -6.86 9.21
CA GLY A 71 -10.88 -5.65 10.02
C GLY A 71 -10.58 -4.37 9.24
N GLY A 72 -10.77 -4.37 7.92
CA GLY A 72 -10.67 -3.18 7.08
C GLY A 72 -12.02 -2.49 6.88
N ALA A 73 -12.05 -1.49 5.99
CA ALA A 73 -13.27 -0.76 5.67
C ALA A 73 -14.06 -1.34 4.47
N GLY A 74 -13.51 -2.30 3.74
CA GLY A 74 -14.17 -2.94 2.60
C GLY A 74 -14.50 -2.00 1.43
N LEU A 75 -13.84 -0.85 1.36
CA LEU A 75 -14.08 0.17 0.34
C LEU A 75 -13.27 -0.11 -0.94
N GLY A 76 -13.53 0.70 -1.98
CA GLY A 76 -12.92 0.51 -3.28
C GLY A 76 -11.72 1.39 -3.57
N VAL A 77 -11.21 1.25 -4.79
CA VAL A 77 -10.06 2.03 -5.29
C VAL A 77 -10.38 3.52 -5.36
N LEU A 78 -11.63 3.90 -5.57
CA LEU A 78 -12.05 5.29 -5.63
C LEU A 78 -11.89 5.99 -4.28
N GLU A 79 -12.30 5.35 -3.21
CA GLU A 79 -12.14 5.83 -1.84
C GLU A 79 -10.66 5.85 -1.44
N ALA A 80 -9.91 4.81 -1.77
CA ALA A 80 -8.47 4.78 -1.57
C ALA A 80 -7.74 5.92 -2.32
N SER A 81 -8.18 6.24 -3.54
CA SER A 81 -7.65 7.35 -4.32
C SER A 81 -7.98 8.70 -3.68
N ALA A 82 -9.18 8.87 -3.12
CA ALA A 82 -9.56 10.08 -2.40
C ALA A 82 -8.69 10.31 -1.16
N VAL A 83 -8.40 9.25 -0.39
CA VAL A 83 -7.45 9.29 0.73
C VAL A 83 -6.08 9.76 0.26
N MET A 84 -5.53 9.13 -0.79
CA MET A 84 -4.20 9.46 -1.31
C MET A 84 -4.11 10.88 -1.86
N GLU A 85 -5.15 11.34 -2.56
CA GLU A 85 -5.23 12.69 -3.11
C GLU A 85 -5.17 13.76 -2.00
N GLU A 86 -5.91 13.60 -0.91
CA GLU A 86 -5.89 14.55 0.19
C GLU A 86 -4.54 14.52 0.95
N ILE A 87 -3.92 13.35 1.12
CA ILE A 87 -2.56 13.25 1.67
C ILE A 87 -1.57 14.02 0.80
N CYS A 88 -1.58 13.80 -0.52
CA CYS A 88 -0.72 14.52 -1.45
C CYS A 88 -0.99 16.03 -1.44
N ARG A 89 -2.25 16.42 -1.40
CA ARG A 89 -2.68 17.83 -1.39
C ARG A 89 -2.19 18.58 -0.15
N SER A 90 -2.11 17.90 0.99
CA SER A 90 -1.62 18.48 2.24
C SER A 90 -0.10 18.68 2.28
N GLY A 91 0.64 18.22 1.28
CA GLY A 91 2.10 18.23 1.27
C GLY A 91 2.75 17.11 2.09
N ALA A 92 1.95 16.18 2.63
CA ALA A 92 2.45 15.04 3.41
C ALA A 92 3.12 13.99 2.52
N HIS A 93 3.97 13.16 3.11
CA HIS A 93 4.69 12.09 2.42
C HIS A 93 3.76 10.91 2.08
N ALA A 94 3.05 11.00 0.96
CA ALA A 94 2.09 9.99 0.51
C ALA A 94 2.72 8.64 0.17
N GLY A 95 4.02 8.58 -0.11
CA GLY A 95 4.72 7.35 -0.49
C GLY A 95 4.63 6.24 0.56
N VAL A 96 4.65 6.59 1.85
CA VAL A 96 4.54 5.63 2.96
C VAL A 96 3.16 4.97 3.04
N CYS A 97 2.12 5.65 2.57
CA CYS A 97 0.74 5.13 2.53
C CYS A 97 0.49 4.34 1.25
N HIS A 98 0.88 4.89 0.11
CA HIS A 98 0.74 4.26 -1.19
C HIS A 98 1.42 2.89 -1.24
N ALA A 99 2.64 2.80 -0.73
CA ALA A 99 3.39 1.54 -0.71
C ALA A 99 2.61 0.41 -0.01
N GLN A 100 1.99 0.69 1.14
CA GLN A 100 1.16 -0.31 1.82
C GLN A 100 -0.07 -0.72 0.99
N MET A 101 -0.73 0.23 0.32
CA MET A 101 -1.93 -0.05 -0.46
C MET A 101 -1.66 -1.00 -1.63
N TYR A 102 -0.59 -0.80 -2.40
CA TYR A 102 -0.33 -1.68 -3.54
C TYR A 102 0.28 -3.02 -3.12
N VAL A 103 1.14 -3.08 -2.09
CA VAL A 103 1.69 -4.35 -1.61
C VAL A 103 0.59 -5.21 -0.99
N MET A 104 -0.26 -4.63 -0.15
CA MET A 104 -1.44 -5.29 0.40
C MET A 104 -2.38 -5.78 -0.71
N GLY A 105 -2.54 -5.00 -1.79
CA GLY A 105 -3.32 -5.38 -2.96
C GLY A 105 -2.87 -6.71 -3.58
N SER A 106 -1.58 -7.04 -3.49
CA SER A 106 -1.04 -8.32 -3.93
C SER A 106 -1.54 -9.48 -3.06
N VAL A 107 -1.59 -9.31 -1.73
CA VAL A 107 -2.16 -10.29 -0.81
C VAL A 107 -3.66 -10.47 -1.04
N LEU A 108 -4.39 -9.35 -1.20
CA LEU A 108 -5.84 -9.37 -1.48
C LEU A 108 -6.17 -10.14 -2.75
N ARG A 109 -5.39 -9.95 -3.81
CA ARG A 109 -5.66 -10.52 -5.13
C ARG A 109 -5.14 -11.94 -5.31
N HIS A 110 -3.98 -12.25 -4.75
CA HIS A 110 -3.23 -13.47 -5.06
C HIS A 110 -2.92 -14.35 -3.84
N GLY A 111 -3.12 -13.85 -2.62
CA GLY A 111 -2.92 -14.63 -1.40
C GLY A 111 -3.92 -15.78 -1.28
N SER A 112 -3.49 -16.90 -0.69
CA SER A 112 -4.41 -17.96 -0.27
C SER A 112 -5.32 -17.48 0.87
N ASP A 113 -6.41 -18.20 1.16
CA ASP A 113 -7.31 -17.86 2.25
C ASP A 113 -6.59 -17.85 3.61
N GLU A 114 -5.63 -18.76 3.81
CA GLU A 114 -4.79 -18.81 5.01
C GLU A 114 -3.91 -17.57 5.10
N GLN A 115 -3.27 -17.17 3.99
CA GLN A 115 -2.44 -15.97 3.94
C GLN A 115 -3.26 -14.71 4.20
N LYS A 116 -4.45 -14.59 3.60
CA LYS A 116 -5.35 -13.47 3.86
C LYS A 116 -5.74 -13.38 5.32
N LYS A 117 -6.18 -14.50 5.93
CA LYS A 117 -6.53 -14.58 7.35
C LYS A 117 -5.35 -14.27 8.27
N GLN A 118 -4.15 -14.64 7.88
CA GLN A 118 -2.94 -14.42 8.68
C GLN A 118 -2.46 -12.97 8.61
N TYR A 119 -2.45 -12.35 7.44
CA TYR A 119 -1.79 -11.06 7.21
C TYR A 119 -2.73 -9.86 7.19
N LEU A 120 -3.92 -9.96 6.58
CA LEU A 120 -4.79 -8.80 6.40
C LEU A 120 -5.25 -8.15 7.71
N PRO A 121 -5.65 -8.89 8.75
CA PRO A 121 -6.00 -8.28 10.03
C PRO A 121 -4.84 -7.53 10.67
N LYS A 122 -3.64 -8.08 10.58
CA LYS A 122 -2.42 -7.46 11.11
C LYS A 122 -2.01 -6.21 10.35
N ILE A 123 -2.26 -6.19 9.05
CA ILE A 123 -2.05 -4.99 8.22
C ILE A 123 -3.09 -3.93 8.56
N ALA A 124 -4.35 -4.31 8.72
CA ALA A 124 -5.44 -3.37 9.02
C ALA A 124 -5.21 -2.65 10.36
N CYS A 125 -4.79 -3.37 11.41
CA CYS A 125 -4.51 -2.77 12.72
C CYS A 125 -3.10 -2.15 12.83
N GLY A 126 -2.23 -2.32 11.83
CA GLY A 126 -0.88 -1.74 11.79
C GLY A 126 0.18 -2.54 12.56
N GLU A 127 -0.11 -3.77 12.99
CA GLU A 127 0.90 -4.69 13.55
C GLU A 127 1.97 -5.05 12.51
N ILE A 128 1.54 -5.24 11.25
CA ILE A 128 2.42 -5.48 10.12
C ILE A 128 2.28 -4.32 9.13
N ARG A 129 3.41 -3.82 8.64
CA ARG A 129 3.47 -2.85 7.56
C ARG A 129 4.17 -3.44 6.36
N MET A 130 3.46 -3.55 5.24
CA MET A 130 4.02 -4.00 3.97
C MET A 130 4.24 -2.79 3.07
N GLN A 131 5.44 -2.22 3.11
CA GLN A 131 5.77 -0.99 2.38
C GLN A 131 6.95 -1.16 1.41
N SER A 132 7.64 -2.30 1.45
CA SER A 132 8.74 -2.60 0.54
C SER A 132 8.29 -3.51 -0.58
N PHE A 133 8.68 -3.18 -1.81
CA PHE A 133 8.33 -3.93 -3.01
C PHE A 133 9.57 -4.13 -3.89
N GLY A 134 10.17 -5.30 -3.80
CA GLY A 134 11.38 -5.66 -4.53
C GLY A 134 11.06 -6.11 -5.95
N VAL A 135 11.11 -5.22 -6.93
CA VAL A 135 10.88 -5.51 -8.36
C VAL A 135 12.15 -5.34 -9.17
N THR A 136 12.72 -4.13 -9.16
CA THR A 136 13.85 -3.76 -10.02
C THR A 136 15.08 -4.63 -9.77
N GLU A 137 15.71 -5.04 -10.85
CA GLU A 137 16.98 -5.78 -10.85
C GLU A 137 18.08 -4.98 -11.54
N PRO A 138 19.38 -5.30 -11.36
CA PRO A 138 20.46 -4.57 -12.01
C PRO A 138 20.36 -4.51 -13.53
N THR A 139 19.68 -5.48 -14.14
CA THR A 139 19.51 -5.60 -15.60
C THR A 139 18.13 -5.28 -16.10
N THR A 140 17.17 -5.02 -15.21
CA THR A 140 15.75 -4.93 -15.57
C THR A 140 15.01 -3.93 -14.68
N GLY A 141 14.49 -2.87 -15.27
CA GLY A 141 13.64 -1.87 -14.60
C GLY A 141 12.21 -1.91 -15.12
N THR A 142 11.97 -1.20 -16.23
CA THR A 142 10.62 -1.05 -16.81
C THR A 142 10.07 -2.36 -17.36
N ASP A 143 10.90 -3.19 -17.99
CA ASP A 143 10.49 -4.50 -18.51
C ASP A 143 10.48 -5.56 -17.40
N THR A 144 9.42 -5.57 -16.59
CA THR A 144 9.27 -6.53 -15.49
C THR A 144 9.05 -7.98 -15.96
N THR A 145 8.85 -8.21 -17.25
CA THR A 145 8.75 -9.56 -17.82
C THR A 145 10.11 -10.23 -18.00
N SER A 146 11.18 -9.43 -17.97
CA SER A 146 12.57 -9.89 -18.12
C SER A 146 13.32 -10.08 -16.79
N LEU A 147 12.59 -10.16 -15.67
CA LEU A 147 13.18 -10.42 -14.34
C LEU A 147 13.90 -11.76 -14.32
N LYS A 148 15.08 -11.79 -13.69
CA LYS A 148 15.96 -12.98 -13.59
C LYS A 148 15.90 -13.65 -12.23
N THR A 149 15.37 -12.99 -11.20
CA THR A 149 15.17 -13.62 -9.89
C THR A 149 14.26 -14.84 -10.05
N THR A 150 14.72 -15.96 -9.52
CA THR A 150 14.02 -17.23 -9.59
C THR A 150 13.75 -17.78 -8.19
N ALA A 151 12.65 -18.50 -8.04
CA ALA A 151 12.34 -19.27 -6.86
C ALA A 151 12.03 -20.71 -7.30
N ARG A 152 12.89 -21.65 -6.95
CA ARG A 152 12.75 -23.07 -7.29
C ARG A 152 12.33 -23.85 -6.06
N LYS A 153 11.23 -24.62 -6.17
CA LYS A 153 10.78 -25.47 -5.07
C LYS A 153 11.64 -26.73 -4.98
N GLU A 154 12.16 -26.99 -3.79
CA GLU A 154 12.90 -28.20 -3.44
C GLU A 154 12.35 -28.79 -2.16
N GLY A 155 11.57 -29.85 -2.28
CA GLY A 155 10.85 -30.45 -1.14
C GLY A 155 9.83 -29.47 -0.54
N ASP A 156 10.02 -29.13 0.74
CA ASP A 156 9.20 -28.19 1.52
C ASP A 156 9.70 -26.74 1.49
N LYS A 157 10.82 -26.47 0.82
CA LYS A 157 11.49 -25.16 0.77
C LYS A 157 11.50 -24.58 -0.64
N TYR A 158 11.74 -23.27 -0.71
CA TYR A 158 12.07 -22.56 -1.95
C TYR A 158 13.50 -22.08 -1.91
N ILE A 159 14.27 -22.38 -2.95
CA ILE A 159 15.59 -21.81 -3.17
C ILE A 159 15.41 -20.58 -4.05
N VAL A 160 15.72 -19.42 -3.49
CA VAL A 160 15.59 -18.13 -4.18
C VAL A 160 16.97 -17.65 -4.60
N ASN A 161 17.12 -17.32 -5.90
CA ASN A 161 18.34 -16.74 -6.46
C ASN A 161 17.99 -15.49 -7.24
N GLY A 162 18.64 -14.37 -6.91
CA GLY A 162 18.43 -13.10 -7.57
C GLY A 162 19.04 -11.94 -6.82
N GLN A 163 18.90 -10.75 -7.39
CA GLN A 163 19.34 -9.50 -6.79
C GLN A 163 18.30 -8.42 -7.12
N LYS A 164 17.89 -7.66 -6.10
CA LYS A 164 17.00 -6.52 -6.24
C LYS A 164 17.75 -5.23 -5.92
N VAL A 165 17.38 -4.14 -6.59
CA VAL A 165 17.96 -2.81 -6.38
C VAL A 165 16.86 -1.76 -6.26
N TRP A 166 17.17 -0.63 -5.66
CA TRP A 166 16.28 0.53 -5.53
C TRP A 166 14.99 0.25 -4.75
N ILE A 167 15.09 -0.57 -3.68
CA ILE A 167 13.93 -0.90 -2.87
C ILE A 167 13.63 0.26 -1.93
N SER A 168 12.49 0.92 -2.13
CA SER A 168 12.00 1.98 -1.26
C SER A 168 11.76 1.45 0.15
N SER A 169 12.05 2.27 1.16
CA SER A 169 11.84 1.94 2.57
C SER A 169 12.66 0.74 3.10
N CYS A 170 13.72 0.32 2.39
CA CYS A 170 14.53 -0.83 2.78
C CYS A 170 15.21 -0.67 4.16
N LEU A 171 15.48 0.56 4.59
CA LEU A 171 16.05 0.83 5.92
C LEU A 171 15.07 0.59 7.08
N LEU A 172 13.76 0.65 6.81
CA LEU A 172 12.72 0.32 7.79
C LEU A 172 12.54 -1.18 7.94
N TYR A 173 12.77 -1.88 6.87
CA TYR A 173 12.88 -3.30 6.81
C TYR A 173 14.35 -3.60 6.59
N THR A 174 15.15 -3.48 7.63
CA THR A 174 16.41 -4.24 7.69
C THR A 174 16.03 -5.70 7.72
N SER A 175 15.32 -6.09 6.76
CA SER A 175 15.20 -7.46 6.42
C SER A 175 16.52 -7.78 5.74
N ASP A 176 17.25 -8.17 6.47
CA ASP A 176 17.83 -9.48 6.44
C ASP A 176 16.92 -10.61 5.96
N ALA A 177 15.86 -10.29 5.24
CA ALA A 177 15.05 -11.30 4.56
C ALA A 177 15.86 -12.08 3.53
N ALA A 178 17.03 -11.59 3.14
CA ALA A 178 18.03 -12.37 2.39
C ALA A 178 19.12 -12.98 3.29
N ASP A 179 19.26 -12.54 4.53
CA ASP A 179 20.21 -13.05 5.51
C ASP A 179 19.57 -13.92 6.60
N ASP A 180 18.24 -14.02 6.65
CA ASP A 180 17.58 -15.16 7.26
C ASP A 180 17.96 -16.41 6.44
N ARG A 181 19.22 -16.72 6.53
CA ARG A 181 19.72 -18.08 6.37
C ARG A 181 19.02 -18.87 7.44
N VAL A 182 17.87 -19.40 7.09
CA VAL A 182 17.30 -20.49 7.83
C VAL A 182 18.32 -21.63 7.70
N SER A 183 19.21 -21.67 8.67
CA SER A 183 20.07 -22.81 8.93
C SER A 183 19.22 -24.01 9.30
#